data_ce884dfca908870287387b389aad8bae
#
_entry.id   ce884dfca908870287387b389aad8bae
#
_cell.length_a   1.000
_cell.length_b   1.000
_cell.length_c   1.000
_cell.angle_alpha   90.00
_cell.angle_beta   90.00
_cell.angle_gamma   90.00
#
_symmetry.space_group_name_H-M   'P 1'
#
loop_
_entity.id
_entity.type
_entity.pdbx_description
1 polymer ?
#
loop_
_entity_poly.entity_id
_entity_poly.type
_entity_poly.pdbx_seq_one_letter_code
_entity_poly.pdbx_strand_id
1 'polypeptide(L)'
;MVEVSVSILNVKDDKAIQTLYNLETSGINYFHIDVMDGKFVKNDTTNKMLEFSEYLNQISNLPLDVHLMVEDVESYIKSFAIFDPNIITFHLEAGKSREEILKWIKLLNENNIRVGISIKPNTKVEEVYEYLPFVHLVLVMTVEPGEGGQKLLPDTIEKIKELKKYIDENNFEVDIEADGGINTENANIVREAGADMLVSGSAIINAEDYKEIIIKLKG
;
A
#
# COMPACT_ATOMS: atom_id res chain seq x y z
N MET A 1 3.72 17.97 -0.28
CA MET A 1 3.38 17.31 1.01
C MET A 1 2.92 15.92 0.64
N VAL A 2 3.57 14.90 1.18
CA VAL A 2 3.23 13.50 0.85
C VAL A 2 1.92 13.07 1.51
N GLU A 3 1.28 12.05 0.94
CA GLU A 3 0.11 11.41 1.52
C GLU A 3 0.52 10.33 2.53
N VAL A 4 -0.35 10.08 3.52
CA VAL A 4 -0.15 9.03 4.52
C VAL A 4 -1.30 8.04 4.44
N SER A 5 -0.95 6.80 4.11
CA SER A 5 -1.82 5.62 4.13
C SER A 5 -1.54 4.82 5.41
N VAL A 6 -2.56 4.59 6.24
CA VAL A 6 -2.35 3.94 7.54
C VAL A 6 -2.69 2.47 7.46
N SER A 7 -1.66 1.61 7.57
CA SER A 7 -1.87 0.17 7.67
C SER A 7 -2.63 -0.18 8.96
N ILE A 8 -3.78 -0.82 8.77
CA ILE A 8 -4.63 -1.28 9.88
C ILE A 8 -4.36 -2.74 10.29
N LEU A 9 -3.33 -3.35 9.73
CA LEU A 9 -2.94 -4.75 9.98
C LEU A 9 -2.87 -5.09 11.47
N ASN A 10 -2.25 -4.20 12.26
CA ASN A 10 -2.01 -4.37 13.69
C ASN A 10 -3.12 -3.81 14.60
N VAL A 11 -4.21 -3.34 14.03
CA VAL A 11 -5.38 -2.93 14.82
C VAL A 11 -5.97 -4.15 15.52
N LYS A 12 -6.20 -4.03 16.83
CA LYS A 12 -6.76 -5.10 17.66
C LYS A 12 -8.28 -5.13 17.53
N ASP A 13 -8.84 -6.32 17.37
CA ASP A 13 -10.26 -6.52 17.11
C ASP A 13 -11.16 -5.95 18.23
N ASP A 14 -10.74 -6.07 19.49
CA ASP A 14 -11.46 -5.54 20.66
C ASP A 14 -11.55 -4.00 20.71
N LYS A 15 -10.73 -3.30 19.94
CA LYS A 15 -10.67 -1.83 19.85
C LYS A 15 -10.82 -1.30 18.42
N ALA A 16 -11.14 -2.17 17.47
CA ALA A 16 -11.11 -1.84 16.05
C ALA A 16 -11.92 -0.57 15.74
N ILE A 17 -13.20 -0.54 16.06
CA ILE A 17 -14.10 0.59 15.74
C ILE A 17 -13.56 1.91 16.31
N GLN A 18 -13.15 1.92 17.58
CA GLN A 18 -12.63 3.14 18.21
C GLN A 18 -11.31 3.58 17.57
N THR A 19 -10.42 2.64 17.25
CA THR A 19 -9.13 2.93 16.61
C THR A 19 -9.34 3.49 15.21
N LEU A 20 -10.19 2.86 14.39
CA LEU A 20 -10.48 3.29 13.03
C LEU A 20 -11.12 4.70 13.00
N TYR A 21 -12.08 4.97 13.91
CA TYR A 21 -12.66 6.30 14.08
C TYR A 21 -11.62 7.37 14.46
N ASN A 22 -10.73 7.05 15.40
CA ASN A 22 -9.67 7.98 15.80
C ASN A 22 -8.68 8.24 14.67
N LEU A 23 -8.36 7.23 13.85
CA LEU A 23 -7.50 7.38 12.68
C LEU A 23 -8.14 8.29 11.64
N GLU A 24 -9.43 8.11 11.31
CA GLU A 24 -10.15 8.96 10.37
C GLU A 24 -10.06 10.45 10.75
N THR A 25 -10.22 10.78 12.03
CA THR A 25 -10.20 12.17 12.51
C THR A 25 -8.78 12.73 12.69
N SER A 26 -7.73 11.92 12.51
CA SER A 26 -6.34 12.31 12.73
C SER A 26 -5.67 12.96 11.52
N GLY A 27 -6.34 12.98 10.37
CA GLY A 27 -5.84 13.63 9.15
C GLY A 27 -5.00 12.71 8.24
N ILE A 28 -5.25 11.40 8.29
CA ILE A 28 -4.74 10.45 7.29
C ILE A 28 -5.36 10.70 5.92
N ASN A 29 -4.76 10.13 4.87
CA ASN A 29 -5.30 10.22 3.50
C ASN A 29 -6.03 8.94 3.11
N TYR A 30 -5.51 7.78 3.51
CA TYR A 30 -6.05 6.45 3.17
C TYR A 30 -6.02 5.51 4.37
N PHE A 31 -6.91 4.52 4.35
CA PHE A 31 -6.74 3.29 5.11
C PHE A 31 -6.06 2.23 4.24
N HIS A 32 -4.90 1.76 4.67
CA HIS A 32 -4.16 0.70 3.99
C HIS A 32 -4.58 -0.68 4.48
N ILE A 33 -5.03 -1.50 3.54
CA ILE A 33 -5.65 -2.81 3.78
C ILE A 33 -4.68 -3.90 3.31
N ASP A 34 -3.92 -4.47 4.23
CA ASP A 34 -2.94 -5.54 3.96
C ASP A 34 -3.60 -6.90 3.85
N VAL A 35 -3.88 -7.36 2.63
CA VAL A 35 -4.55 -8.63 2.34
C VAL A 35 -3.53 -9.73 2.07
N MET A 36 -3.51 -10.74 2.91
CA MET A 36 -2.60 -11.89 2.85
C MET A 36 -3.42 -13.19 2.78
N ASP A 37 -3.00 -14.15 1.94
CA ASP A 37 -3.75 -15.40 1.69
C ASP A 37 -3.12 -16.65 2.31
N GLY A 38 -2.03 -16.52 3.06
CA GLY A 38 -1.31 -17.66 3.63
C GLY A 38 -0.55 -18.52 2.63
N LYS A 39 -0.48 -18.10 1.35
CA LYS A 39 0.21 -18.80 0.25
C LYS A 39 1.34 -17.94 -0.34
N PHE A 40 1.02 -16.74 -0.82
CA PHE A 40 2.01 -15.78 -1.28
C PHE A 40 2.95 -15.32 -0.16
N VAL A 41 2.39 -15.16 1.04
CA VAL A 41 3.08 -14.94 2.31
C VAL A 41 2.55 -15.89 3.37
N LYS A 42 3.25 -16.05 4.51
CA LYS A 42 2.87 -17.05 5.53
C LYS A 42 1.59 -16.72 6.29
N ASN A 43 1.32 -15.43 6.50
CA ASN A 43 0.16 -14.98 7.27
C ASN A 43 -1.09 -14.95 6.37
N ASP A 44 -2.26 -15.14 6.98
CA ASP A 44 -3.58 -14.98 6.35
C ASP A 44 -4.36 -13.90 7.11
N THR A 45 -4.72 -12.84 6.41
CA THR A 45 -5.49 -11.72 6.95
C THR A 45 -6.82 -11.54 6.21
N THR A 46 -7.15 -12.42 5.27
CA THR A 46 -8.28 -12.28 4.35
C THR A 46 -9.57 -11.93 5.07
N ASN A 47 -10.00 -12.77 6.03
CA ASN A 47 -11.26 -12.54 6.72
C ASN A 47 -11.28 -11.26 7.54
N LYS A 48 -10.18 -10.95 8.23
CA LYS A 48 -10.04 -9.74 9.03
C LYS A 48 -10.13 -8.49 8.15
N MET A 49 -9.44 -8.49 7.01
CA MET A 49 -9.41 -7.33 6.11
C MET A 49 -10.75 -7.14 5.38
N LEU A 50 -11.47 -8.20 5.07
CA LEU A 50 -12.84 -8.12 4.56
C LEU A 50 -13.78 -7.48 5.61
N GLU A 51 -13.73 -7.93 6.86
CA GLU A 51 -14.54 -7.37 7.96
C GLU A 51 -14.21 -5.89 8.20
N PHE A 52 -12.92 -5.53 8.23
CA PHE A 52 -12.49 -4.15 8.42
C PHE A 52 -12.88 -3.25 7.24
N SER A 53 -12.79 -3.74 6.01
CA SER A 53 -13.25 -3.01 4.82
C SER A 53 -14.76 -2.74 4.86
N GLU A 54 -15.56 -3.72 5.31
CA GLU A 54 -17.00 -3.56 5.50
C GLU A 54 -17.31 -2.51 6.59
N TYR A 55 -16.60 -2.52 7.72
CA TYR A 55 -16.75 -1.50 8.76
C TYR A 55 -16.38 -0.11 8.24
N LEU A 56 -15.26 0.03 7.57
CA LEU A 56 -14.80 1.31 7.04
C LEU A 56 -15.78 1.90 6.04
N ASN A 57 -16.37 1.10 5.16
CA ASN A 57 -17.41 1.54 4.24
C ASN A 57 -18.66 2.09 4.93
N GLN A 58 -18.92 1.65 6.17
CA GLN A 58 -20.09 2.12 6.93
C GLN A 58 -19.80 3.37 7.76
N ILE A 59 -18.56 3.57 8.20
CA ILE A 59 -18.23 4.60 9.20
C ILE A 59 -17.33 5.71 8.68
N SER A 60 -16.70 5.55 7.51
CA SER A 60 -15.72 6.47 6.96
C SER A 60 -16.01 6.84 5.51
N ASN A 61 -15.58 8.05 5.12
CA ASN A 61 -15.53 8.51 3.74
C ASN A 61 -14.09 8.54 3.19
N LEU A 62 -13.09 8.15 3.98
CA LEU A 62 -11.72 8.09 3.51
C LEU A 62 -11.54 6.90 2.55
N PRO A 63 -10.74 7.07 1.49
CA PRO A 63 -10.53 6.04 0.50
C PRO A 63 -9.75 4.84 1.08
N LEU A 64 -10.05 3.66 0.55
CA LEU A 64 -9.30 2.44 0.82
C LEU A 64 -8.17 2.29 -0.21
N ASP A 65 -7.01 1.96 0.29
CA ASP A 65 -5.81 1.58 -0.43
C ASP A 65 -5.54 0.10 -0.13
N VAL A 66 -5.86 -0.79 -1.07
CA VAL A 66 -5.85 -2.24 -0.86
C VAL A 66 -4.58 -2.85 -1.44
N HIS A 67 -3.77 -3.47 -0.59
CA HIS A 67 -2.53 -4.15 -0.95
C HIS A 67 -2.69 -5.68 -0.91
N LEU A 68 -2.63 -6.31 -2.09
CA LEU A 68 -2.85 -7.73 -2.26
C LEU A 68 -1.52 -8.53 -2.25
N MET A 69 -1.22 -9.19 -1.16
CA MET A 69 -0.13 -10.17 -1.00
C MET A 69 -0.70 -11.58 -1.15
N VAL A 70 -1.16 -11.93 -2.36
CA VAL A 70 -1.95 -13.15 -2.64
C VAL A 70 -1.52 -13.82 -3.94
N GLU A 71 -1.74 -15.15 -4.06
CA GLU A 71 -1.48 -15.90 -5.29
C GLU A 71 -2.60 -15.74 -6.33
N ASP A 72 -3.87 -15.80 -5.92
CA ASP A 72 -5.03 -15.67 -6.82
C ASP A 72 -5.52 -14.21 -6.89
N VAL A 73 -4.71 -13.35 -7.51
CA VAL A 73 -4.97 -11.90 -7.59
C VAL A 73 -6.35 -11.59 -8.18
N GLU A 74 -6.79 -12.31 -9.21
CA GLU A 74 -8.08 -12.04 -9.87
C GLU A 74 -9.26 -12.23 -8.92
N SER A 75 -9.27 -13.31 -8.12
CA SER A 75 -10.33 -13.57 -7.16
C SER A 75 -10.36 -12.53 -6.04
N TYR A 76 -9.18 -12.09 -5.57
CA TYR A 76 -9.09 -11.07 -4.54
C TYR A 76 -9.47 -9.67 -5.04
N ILE A 77 -9.12 -9.30 -6.28
CA ILE A 77 -9.64 -8.07 -6.90
C ILE A 77 -11.16 -8.06 -6.87
N LYS A 78 -11.82 -9.15 -7.29
CA LYS A 78 -13.30 -9.25 -7.29
C LYS A 78 -13.89 -9.16 -5.88
N SER A 79 -13.21 -9.74 -4.89
CA SER A 79 -13.68 -9.74 -3.49
C SER A 79 -13.58 -8.37 -2.83
N PHE A 80 -12.56 -7.57 -3.17
CA PHE A 80 -12.35 -6.26 -2.57
C PHE A 80 -12.96 -5.10 -3.39
N ALA A 81 -13.21 -5.29 -4.70
CA ALA A 81 -13.85 -4.28 -5.53
C ALA A 81 -15.25 -3.87 -5.05
N ILE A 82 -15.97 -4.75 -4.33
CA ILE A 82 -17.30 -4.46 -3.76
C ILE A 82 -17.27 -3.34 -2.70
N PHE A 83 -16.10 -3.03 -2.14
CA PHE A 83 -15.91 -1.96 -1.15
C PHE A 83 -15.55 -0.62 -1.79
N ASP A 84 -15.59 -0.51 -3.13
CA ASP A 84 -15.26 0.70 -3.89
C ASP A 84 -13.91 1.34 -3.48
N PRO A 85 -12.81 0.54 -3.44
CA PRO A 85 -11.50 1.05 -3.05
C PRO A 85 -10.98 2.05 -4.09
N ASN A 86 -10.26 3.06 -3.62
CA ASN A 86 -9.60 4.01 -4.53
C ASN A 86 -8.47 3.36 -5.32
N ILE A 87 -7.69 2.50 -4.64
CA ILE A 87 -6.52 1.82 -5.22
C ILE A 87 -6.59 0.34 -4.85
N ILE A 88 -6.25 -0.53 -5.80
CA ILE A 88 -5.84 -1.91 -5.53
C ILE A 88 -4.46 -2.13 -6.10
N THR A 89 -3.53 -2.50 -5.25
CA THR A 89 -2.13 -2.81 -5.56
C THR A 89 -1.90 -4.32 -5.44
N PHE A 90 -1.38 -4.94 -6.49
CA PHE A 90 -1.00 -6.36 -6.49
C PHE A 90 0.51 -6.50 -6.71
N HIS A 91 1.09 -7.60 -6.25
CA HIS A 91 2.51 -7.89 -6.46
C HIS A 91 2.82 -8.32 -7.89
N LEU A 92 3.86 -7.71 -8.48
CA LEU A 92 4.41 -8.12 -9.78
C LEU A 92 4.78 -9.61 -9.77
N GLU A 93 5.34 -10.07 -8.65
CA GLU A 93 5.82 -11.44 -8.46
C GLU A 93 4.69 -12.49 -8.32
N ALA A 94 3.44 -12.07 -8.18
CA ALA A 94 2.29 -12.96 -8.26
C ALA A 94 1.96 -13.37 -9.70
N GLY A 95 2.34 -12.53 -10.69
CA GLY A 95 2.09 -12.76 -12.10
C GLY A 95 3.03 -13.80 -12.71
N LYS A 96 2.48 -14.75 -13.44
CA LYS A 96 3.24 -15.80 -14.15
C LYS A 96 3.61 -15.40 -15.57
N SER A 97 2.96 -14.38 -16.12
CA SER A 97 3.23 -13.83 -17.43
C SER A 97 2.77 -12.37 -17.54
N ARG A 98 3.31 -11.67 -18.53
CA ARG A 98 2.89 -10.30 -18.86
C ARG A 98 1.38 -10.22 -19.18
N GLU A 99 0.85 -11.21 -19.91
CA GLU A 99 -0.57 -11.26 -20.29
C GLU A 99 -1.47 -11.35 -19.04
N GLU A 100 -1.06 -12.09 -18.03
CA GLU A 100 -1.80 -12.22 -16.76
C GLU A 100 -1.82 -10.89 -16.01
N ILE A 101 -0.70 -10.20 -15.89
CA ILE A 101 -0.60 -8.87 -15.27
C ILE A 101 -1.48 -7.87 -16.02
N LEU A 102 -1.40 -7.80 -17.35
CA LEU A 102 -2.25 -6.91 -18.15
C LEU A 102 -3.75 -7.24 -18.03
N LYS A 103 -4.11 -8.51 -17.80
CA LYS A 103 -5.48 -8.91 -17.51
C LYS A 103 -5.96 -8.34 -16.19
N TRP A 104 -5.15 -8.35 -15.12
CA TRP A 104 -5.49 -7.76 -13.83
C TRP A 104 -5.60 -6.23 -13.91
N ILE A 105 -4.68 -5.58 -14.60
CA ILE A 105 -4.74 -4.14 -14.88
C ILE A 105 -6.07 -3.78 -15.58
N LYS A 106 -6.44 -4.52 -16.61
CA LYS A 106 -7.69 -4.33 -17.33
C LYS A 106 -8.91 -4.52 -16.41
N LEU A 107 -8.90 -5.57 -15.57
CA LEU A 107 -9.99 -5.86 -14.63
C LEU A 107 -10.19 -4.71 -13.63
N LEU A 108 -9.13 -4.12 -13.10
CA LEU A 108 -9.18 -2.98 -12.20
C LEU A 108 -9.74 -1.73 -12.91
N ASN A 109 -9.27 -1.43 -14.12
CA ASN A 109 -9.78 -0.31 -14.92
C ASN A 109 -11.26 -0.46 -15.27
N GLU A 110 -11.74 -1.67 -15.58
CA GLU A 110 -13.16 -1.96 -15.84
C GLU A 110 -14.05 -1.73 -14.62
N ASN A 111 -13.47 -1.78 -13.41
CA ASN A 111 -14.14 -1.47 -12.14
C ASN A 111 -13.91 -0.02 -11.68
N ASN A 112 -13.27 0.84 -12.47
CA ASN A 112 -12.90 2.23 -12.14
C ASN A 112 -12.00 2.34 -10.89
N ILE A 113 -11.17 1.35 -10.64
CA ILE A 113 -10.21 1.30 -9.53
C ILE A 113 -8.82 1.69 -10.04
N ARG A 114 -8.14 2.60 -9.36
CA ARG A 114 -6.73 2.94 -9.67
C ARG A 114 -5.85 1.71 -9.51
N VAL A 115 -4.98 1.48 -10.47
CA VAL A 115 -4.11 0.30 -10.52
C VAL A 115 -2.79 0.60 -9.85
N GLY A 116 -2.43 -0.20 -8.83
CA GLY A 116 -1.08 -0.26 -8.26
C GLY A 116 -0.36 -1.56 -8.58
N ILE A 117 0.95 -1.49 -8.78
CA ILE A 117 1.84 -2.67 -8.82
C ILE A 117 2.85 -2.56 -7.69
N SER A 118 2.98 -3.61 -6.89
CA SER A 118 4.00 -3.73 -5.84
C SER A 118 5.20 -4.54 -6.30
N ILE A 119 6.40 -4.15 -5.86
CA ILE A 119 7.65 -4.89 -6.04
C ILE A 119 8.33 -5.17 -4.69
N LYS A 120 8.78 -6.42 -4.52
CA LYS A 120 9.52 -6.86 -3.32
C LYS A 120 10.90 -6.20 -3.21
N PRO A 121 11.54 -6.19 -2.03
CA PRO A 121 12.88 -5.62 -1.86
C PRO A 121 13.92 -6.15 -2.85
N ASN A 122 13.84 -7.44 -3.17
CA ASN A 122 14.78 -8.09 -4.08
C ASN A 122 14.41 -8.04 -5.57
N THR A 123 13.21 -7.59 -5.93
CA THR A 123 12.78 -7.40 -7.32
C THR A 123 13.41 -6.14 -7.89
N LYS A 124 13.98 -6.21 -9.07
CA LYS A 124 14.61 -5.04 -9.70
C LYS A 124 13.57 -4.03 -10.16
N VAL A 125 13.92 -2.75 -10.08
CA VAL A 125 13.03 -1.66 -10.49
C VAL A 125 12.67 -1.74 -11.96
N GLU A 126 13.61 -2.15 -12.81
CA GLU A 126 13.42 -2.24 -14.25
C GLU A 126 12.31 -3.22 -14.65
N GLU A 127 11.99 -4.20 -13.77
CA GLU A 127 10.94 -5.19 -14.04
C GLU A 127 9.53 -4.56 -14.05
N VAL A 128 9.35 -3.36 -13.43
CA VAL A 128 8.07 -2.65 -13.44
C VAL A 128 7.94 -1.64 -14.59
N TYR A 129 9.04 -1.27 -15.26
CA TYR A 129 9.06 -0.17 -16.25
C TYR A 129 8.07 -0.38 -17.40
N GLU A 130 7.93 -1.61 -17.90
CA GLU A 130 7.00 -1.89 -18.99
C GLU A 130 5.52 -1.70 -18.64
N TYR A 131 5.19 -1.65 -17.33
CA TYR A 131 3.82 -1.49 -16.84
C TYR A 131 3.48 -0.05 -16.48
N LEU A 132 4.46 0.87 -16.34
CA LEU A 132 4.22 2.26 -15.97
C LEU A 132 3.18 2.98 -16.84
N PRO A 133 3.08 2.74 -18.17
CA PRO A 133 2.02 3.35 -18.99
C PRO A 133 0.60 2.91 -18.64
N PHE A 134 0.42 1.90 -17.81
CA PHE A 134 -0.87 1.25 -17.56
C PHE A 134 -1.30 1.33 -16.08
N VAL A 135 -0.46 1.85 -15.21
CA VAL A 135 -0.69 1.90 -13.77
C VAL A 135 -0.69 3.34 -13.26
N HIS A 136 -1.24 3.54 -12.07
CA HIS A 136 -1.33 4.84 -11.41
C HIS A 136 -0.38 4.95 -10.22
N LEU A 137 0.13 3.80 -9.74
CA LEU A 137 0.95 3.74 -8.55
C LEU A 137 1.92 2.55 -8.63
N VAL A 138 3.15 2.76 -8.15
CA VAL A 138 4.09 1.68 -7.85
C VAL A 138 4.39 1.67 -6.36
N LEU A 139 4.04 0.58 -5.69
CA LEU A 139 4.37 0.35 -4.30
C LEU A 139 5.73 -0.33 -4.19
N VAL A 140 6.69 0.36 -3.59
CA VAL A 140 8.01 -0.19 -3.29
C VAL A 140 8.00 -0.75 -1.88
N MET A 141 8.08 -2.08 -1.76
CA MET A 141 8.25 -2.71 -0.45
C MET A 141 9.60 -2.33 0.14
N THR A 142 9.58 -1.72 1.31
CA THR A 142 10.79 -1.36 2.08
C THR A 142 11.12 -2.38 3.18
N VAL A 143 10.34 -3.46 3.26
CA VAL A 143 10.55 -4.68 4.05
C VAL A 143 10.10 -5.89 3.24
N GLU A 144 10.42 -7.10 3.69
CA GLU A 144 9.81 -8.31 3.13
C GLU A 144 8.29 -8.33 3.44
N PRO A 145 7.41 -8.60 2.44
CA PRO A 145 5.98 -8.62 2.65
C PRO A 145 5.55 -9.75 3.60
N GLY A 146 4.43 -9.52 4.32
CA GLY A 146 3.79 -10.56 5.11
C GLY A 146 3.76 -10.36 6.62
N GLU A 147 4.53 -9.42 7.17
CA GLU A 147 4.57 -9.13 8.61
C GLU A 147 4.72 -7.63 8.87
N GLY A 148 3.94 -7.12 9.84
CA GLY A 148 4.08 -5.74 10.31
C GLY A 148 5.23 -5.55 11.33
N GLY A 149 5.64 -4.29 11.57
CA GLY A 149 6.59 -3.93 12.62
C GLY A 149 8.06 -4.21 12.30
N GLN A 150 8.38 -4.53 11.06
CA GLN A 150 9.75 -4.72 10.58
C GLN A 150 10.50 -3.38 10.47
N LYS A 151 11.83 -3.44 10.40
CA LYS A 151 12.67 -2.26 10.14
C LYS A 151 12.88 -2.09 8.63
N LEU A 152 12.79 -0.85 8.17
CA LEU A 152 13.08 -0.46 6.79
C LEU A 152 14.47 -0.96 6.36
N LEU A 153 14.53 -1.56 5.18
CA LEU A 153 15.75 -2.03 4.53
C LEU A 153 16.40 -0.85 3.76
N PRO A 154 17.61 -0.39 4.16
CA PRO A 154 18.20 0.84 3.61
C PRO A 154 18.38 0.84 2.08
N ASP A 155 18.65 -0.32 1.49
CA ASP A 155 18.87 -0.44 0.04
C ASP A 155 17.62 -0.11 -0.78
N THR A 156 16.43 -0.19 -0.18
CA THR A 156 15.16 0.14 -0.85
C THR A 156 14.98 1.63 -1.10
N ILE A 157 15.71 2.48 -0.37
CA ILE A 157 15.73 3.93 -0.61
C ILE A 157 16.33 4.25 -1.99
N GLU A 158 17.41 3.58 -2.36
CA GLU A 158 18.00 3.77 -3.69
C GLU A 158 17.06 3.27 -4.80
N LYS A 159 16.29 2.22 -4.54
CA LYS A 159 15.25 1.72 -5.45
C LYS A 159 14.16 2.78 -5.69
N ILE A 160 13.70 3.48 -4.64
CA ILE A 160 12.73 4.58 -4.77
C ILE A 160 13.31 5.70 -5.64
N LYS A 161 14.56 6.12 -5.40
CA LYS A 161 15.24 7.16 -6.19
C LYS A 161 15.38 6.78 -7.67
N GLU A 162 15.73 5.52 -7.93
CA GLU A 162 15.89 5.01 -9.29
C GLU A 162 14.55 5.01 -10.02
N LEU A 163 13.47 4.54 -9.37
CA LEU A 163 12.13 4.56 -9.92
C LEU A 163 11.65 6.00 -10.19
N LYS A 164 11.82 6.90 -9.22
CA LYS A 164 11.45 8.32 -9.36
C LYS A 164 12.15 8.96 -10.55
N LYS A 165 13.46 8.76 -10.65
CA LYS A 165 14.24 9.24 -11.78
C LYS A 165 13.69 8.76 -13.11
N TYR A 166 13.39 7.45 -13.23
CA TYR A 166 12.87 6.89 -14.48
C TYR A 166 11.48 7.43 -14.82
N ILE A 167 10.59 7.57 -13.84
CA ILE A 167 9.27 8.19 -14.01
C ILE A 167 9.40 9.61 -14.53
N ASP A 168 10.24 10.43 -13.91
CA ASP A 168 10.43 11.84 -14.29
C ASP A 168 11.07 12.00 -15.68
N GLU A 169 12.10 11.21 -16.00
CA GLU A 169 12.78 11.24 -17.31
C GLU A 169 11.87 10.84 -18.48
N ASN A 170 10.85 10.00 -18.20
CA ASN A 170 9.91 9.52 -19.22
C ASN A 170 8.53 10.20 -19.14
N ASN A 171 8.33 11.17 -18.24
CA ASN A 171 7.10 11.92 -18.04
C ASN A 171 5.87 11.01 -17.77
N PHE A 172 6.03 9.97 -16.96
CA PHE A 172 4.92 9.18 -16.49
C PHE A 172 4.19 9.88 -15.34
N GLU A 173 2.86 9.78 -15.30
CA GLU A 173 2.01 10.25 -14.20
C GLU A 173 1.71 9.07 -13.26
N VAL A 174 2.73 8.63 -12.50
CA VAL A 174 2.67 7.47 -11.61
C VAL A 174 3.19 7.87 -10.24
N ASP A 175 2.39 7.63 -9.21
CA ASP A 175 2.77 7.87 -7.81
C ASP A 175 3.69 6.75 -7.31
N ILE A 176 4.60 7.07 -6.40
CA ILE A 176 5.42 6.09 -5.69
C ILE A 176 4.95 5.98 -4.25
N GLU A 177 4.53 4.80 -3.87
CA GLU A 177 4.20 4.44 -2.50
C GLU A 177 5.35 3.64 -1.87
N ALA A 178 5.67 3.94 -0.62
CA ALA A 178 6.66 3.18 0.16
C ALA A 178 5.96 2.48 1.32
N ASP A 179 6.12 1.16 1.42
CA ASP A 179 5.50 0.35 2.46
C ASP A 179 6.51 -0.54 3.18
N GLY A 180 6.57 -0.35 4.51
CA GLY A 180 7.32 -1.19 5.42
C GLY A 180 8.31 -0.44 6.32
N GLY A 181 8.08 -0.49 7.64
CA GLY A 181 8.96 0.08 8.63
C GLY A 181 9.07 1.60 8.65
N ILE A 182 8.14 2.30 8.01
CA ILE A 182 8.10 3.77 7.94
C ILE A 182 7.66 4.35 9.29
N ASN A 183 8.42 5.34 9.77
CA ASN A 183 8.18 6.03 11.03
C ASN A 183 8.73 7.46 10.98
N THR A 184 8.62 8.21 12.07
CA THR A 184 9.05 9.63 12.13
C THR A 184 10.56 9.85 12.01
N GLU A 185 11.38 8.81 12.22
CA GLU A 185 12.85 8.90 12.12
C GLU A 185 13.32 8.77 10.67
N ASN A 186 12.61 7.96 9.86
CA ASN A 186 13.02 7.65 8.49
C ASN A 186 12.11 8.24 7.40
N ALA A 187 10.92 8.76 7.74
CA ALA A 187 9.99 9.34 6.77
C ALA A 187 10.64 10.42 5.88
N ASN A 188 11.53 11.26 6.46
CA ASN A 188 12.19 12.31 5.68
C ASN A 188 13.03 11.77 4.55
N ILE A 189 13.85 10.74 4.80
CA ILE A 189 14.72 10.15 3.76
C ILE A 189 13.89 9.44 2.68
N VAL A 190 12.74 8.86 3.04
CA VAL A 190 11.84 8.22 2.08
C VAL A 190 11.16 9.26 1.18
N ARG A 191 10.72 10.39 1.75
CA ARG A 191 10.19 11.52 0.98
C ARG A 191 11.22 12.12 0.03
N GLU A 192 12.43 12.38 0.54
CA GLU A 192 13.54 12.91 -0.27
C GLU A 192 13.97 11.97 -1.40
N ALA A 193 13.75 10.67 -1.22
CA ALA A 193 13.96 9.68 -2.28
C ALA A 193 12.92 9.77 -3.41
N GLY A 194 11.78 10.42 -3.17
CA GLY A 194 10.76 10.66 -4.18
C GLY A 194 9.46 9.90 -3.98
N ALA A 195 9.20 9.36 -2.77
CA ALA A 195 7.91 8.76 -2.46
C ALA A 195 6.81 9.84 -2.34
N ASP A 196 5.67 9.60 -2.97
CA ASP A 196 4.48 10.44 -2.96
C ASP A 196 3.51 10.04 -1.85
N MET A 197 3.53 8.75 -1.46
CA MET A 197 2.71 8.16 -0.40
C MET A 197 3.55 7.31 0.55
N LEU A 198 3.26 7.39 1.85
CA LEU A 198 3.92 6.62 2.90
C LEU A 198 2.92 5.73 3.62
N VAL A 199 3.17 4.41 3.61
CA VAL A 199 2.42 3.46 4.45
C VAL A 199 3.08 3.36 5.81
N SER A 200 2.32 3.66 6.87
CA SER A 200 2.79 3.52 8.25
C SER A 200 1.69 2.90 9.11
N GLY A 201 2.00 1.83 9.81
CA GLY A 201 1.08 1.12 10.69
C GLY A 201 1.47 1.27 12.15
N SER A 202 2.37 0.42 12.62
CA SER A 202 2.74 0.32 14.05
C SER A 202 3.21 1.64 14.66
N ALA A 203 3.90 2.50 13.90
CA ALA A 203 4.36 3.80 14.39
C ALA A 203 3.20 4.75 14.74
N ILE A 204 2.09 4.67 13.99
CA ILE A 204 0.88 5.46 14.25
C ILE A 204 0.01 4.78 15.31
N ILE A 205 -0.32 3.50 15.12
CA ILE A 205 -1.28 2.76 15.99
C ILE A 205 -0.81 2.69 17.44
N ASN A 206 0.50 2.63 17.69
CA ASN A 206 1.07 2.59 19.05
C ASN A 206 1.35 3.97 19.65
N ALA A 207 1.09 5.06 18.92
CA ALA A 207 1.29 6.42 19.41
C ALA A 207 0.18 6.86 20.38
N GLU A 208 0.52 7.77 21.30
CA GLU A 208 -0.46 8.43 22.15
C GLU A 208 -1.26 9.48 21.39
N ASP A 209 -0.64 10.17 20.44
CA ASP A 209 -1.25 11.19 19.57
C ASP A 209 -1.02 10.84 18.08
N TYR A 210 -2.04 10.29 17.44
CA TYR A 210 -2.00 9.93 16.03
C TYR A 210 -1.74 11.14 15.13
N LYS A 211 -2.35 12.27 15.44
CA LYS A 211 -2.25 13.48 14.63
C LYS A 211 -0.83 14.03 14.61
N GLU A 212 -0.14 14.03 15.76
CA GLU A 212 1.24 14.47 15.86
C GLU A 212 2.16 13.63 14.96
N ILE A 213 2.00 12.28 15.00
CA ILE A 213 2.80 11.38 14.19
C ILE A 213 2.52 11.58 12.69
N ILE A 214 1.24 11.71 12.30
CA ILE A 214 0.86 11.91 10.91
C ILE A 214 1.43 13.22 10.36
N ILE A 215 1.40 14.30 11.12
CA ILE A 215 2.02 15.57 10.71
C ILE A 215 3.53 15.40 10.47
N LYS A 216 4.23 14.69 11.34
CA LYS A 216 5.67 14.40 11.18
C LYS A 216 5.97 13.53 9.96
N LEU A 217 5.09 12.56 9.66
CA LEU A 217 5.22 11.72 8.47
C LEU A 217 5.00 12.51 7.18
N LYS A 218 4.06 13.46 7.17
CA LYS A 218 3.76 14.31 6.00
C LYS A 218 4.86 15.33 5.68
N GLY A 219 5.56 15.84 6.69
CA GLY A 219 6.64 16.83 6.57
C GLY A 219 6.21 18.28 6.60
#